data_21155435850bc9e254cedd2fceb652a1
#
_entry.id   21155435850bc9e254cedd2fceb652a1
#
_cell.length_a   1.000
_cell.length_b   1.000
_cell.length_c   1.000
_cell.angle_alpha   90.00
_cell.angle_beta   90.00
_cell.angle_gamma   90.00
#
_symmetry.space_group_name_H-M   'P 1'
#
loop_
_entity.id
_entity.type
_entity.pdbx_description
1 polymer ?
#
loop_
_entity_poly.entity_id
_entity_poly.type
_entity_poly.pdbx_seq_one_letter_code
_entity_poly.pdbx_strand_id
1 'polypeptide(L)'
;AGRDVWYHDEVATVKAECKPEKMKAEDPLFILYTSGSTGKPKGVLHTTAGYLVYVSMTHQHVFDYHDGDIYWCTADVGWVTGHSYIVYGPLANGATTLMFEGVPNYPSQSRFWEVIDKHKVNIFYTAPTALRALMGAGDAHVARTSRKSLRVLGTVGEPINPE
;
A
#
# COMPACT_ATOMS: atom_id res chain seq x y z
N ALA A 1 -2.27 18.74 30.34
CA ALA A 1 -3.63 18.26 30.50
C ALA A 1 -4.58 19.31 29.90
N GLY A 2 -5.57 18.90 29.11
CA GLY A 2 -6.57 19.79 28.51
C GLY A 2 -6.38 20.05 27.00
N ARG A 3 -5.24 19.67 26.41
CA ARG A 3 -5.02 19.77 24.96
C ARG A 3 -5.52 18.54 24.21
N ASP A 4 -5.28 17.37 24.79
CA ASP A 4 -5.56 16.09 24.13
C ASP A 4 -6.99 15.65 24.46
N VAL A 5 -7.70 15.16 23.44
CA VAL A 5 -9.08 14.68 23.54
C VAL A 5 -9.16 13.23 23.02
N TRP A 6 -10.14 12.48 23.52
CA TRP A 6 -10.36 11.12 23.03
C TRP A 6 -11.08 11.15 21.68
N TYR A 7 -10.50 10.47 20.69
CA TYR A 7 -11.07 10.39 19.36
C TYR A 7 -12.53 9.91 19.33
N HIS A 8 -12.86 8.89 20.12
CA HIS A 8 -14.21 8.33 20.15
C HIS A 8 -15.23 9.32 20.72
N ASP A 9 -14.84 10.13 21.71
CA ASP A 9 -15.73 11.13 22.30
C ASP A 9 -16.04 12.24 21.30
N GLU A 10 -15.00 12.70 20.57
CA GLU A 10 -15.18 13.72 19.53
C GLU A 10 -16.03 13.21 18.35
N VAL A 11 -15.75 12.01 17.86
CA VAL A 11 -16.50 11.41 16.74
C VAL A 11 -17.97 11.20 17.07
N ALA A 12 -18.30 10.88 18.33
CA ALA A 12 -19.68 10.72 18.78
C ALA A 12 -20.50 12.02 18.73
N THR A 13 -19.84 13.18 18.69
CA THR A 13 -20.50 14.50 18.67
C THR A 13 -20.76 15.04 17.27
N VAL A 14 -20.14 14.45 16.23
CA VAL A 14 -20.24 14.94 14.85
C VAL A 14 -21.22 14.12 14.02
N LYS A 15 -21.74 14.72 12.96
CA LYS A 15 -22.58 14.02 11.99
C LYS A 15 -21.73 13.11 11.12
N ALA A 16 -22.29 11.98 10.70
CA ALA A 16 -21.65 11.06 9.73
C ALA A 16 -21.75 11.59 8.28
N GLU A 17 -21.44 12.87 8.08
CA GLU A 17 -21.47 13.54 6.80
C GLU A 17 -20.15 14.28 6.58
N CYS A 18 -19.45 13.94 5.50
CA CYS A 18 -18.26 14.66 5.05
C CYS A 18 -18.34 14.82 3.53
N LYS A 19 -18.71 16.01 3.08
CA LYS A 19 -18.73 16.32 1.64
C LYS A 19 -17.29 16.55 1.17
N PRO A 20 -16.88 15.94 0.03
CA PRO A 20 -15.57 16.21 -0.53
C PRO A 20 -15.44 17.67 -0.97
N GLU A 21 -14.30 18.27 -0.68
CA GLU A 21 -13.97 19.60 -1.16
C GLU A 21 -13.68 19.58 -2.67
N LYS A 22 -14.08 20.66 -3.35
CA LYS A 22 -13.78 20.82 -4.77
C LYS A 22 -12.36 21.37 -4.93
N MET A 23 -11.48 20.55 -5.47
CA MET A 23 -10.07 20.88 -5.70
C MET A 23 -9.80 21.15 -7.18
N LYS A 24 -8.91 22.09 -7.46
CA LYS A 24 -8.34 22.29 -8.80
C LYS A 24 -7.18 21.32 -9.00
N ALA A 25 -6.84 21.05 -10.26
CA ALA A 25 -5.74 20.15 -10.63
C ALA A 25 -4.41 20.51 -9.94
N GLU A 26 -4.10 21.79 -9.86
CA GLU A 26 -2.85 22.32 -9.32
C GLU A 26 -2.90 22.64 -7.82
N ASP A 27 -4.03 22.45 -7.16
CA ASP A 27 -4.11 22.66 -5.72
C ASP A 27 -3.17 21.69 -4.99
N PRO A 28 -2.44 22.16 -3.97
CA PRO A 28 -1.57 21.31 -3.16
C PRO A 28 -2.34 20.16 -2.51
N LEU A 29 -1.82 18.93 -2.65
CA LEU A 29 -2.36 17.75 -1.98
C LEU A 29 -1.61 17.49 -0.67
N PHE A 30 -0.29 17.34 -0.74
CA PHE A 30 0.59 17.19 0.42
C PHE A 30 2.05 17.52 0.07
N ILE A 31 2.86 17.72 1.11
CA ILE A 31 4.31 17.84 0.99
C ILE A 31 4.95 16.61 1.63
N LEU A 32 5.80 15.93 0.86
CA LEU A 32 6.56 14.78 1.34
C LEU A 32 8.05 15.10 1.34
N TYR A 33 8.71 14.87 2.48
CA TYR A 33 10.16 15.09 2.60
C TYR A 33 10.92 13.81 2.25
N THR A 34 11.94 13.96 1.43
CA THR A 34 12.94 12.93 1.15
C THR A 34 14.20 13.21 1.95
N SER A 35 14.97 12.15 2.26
CA SER A 35 16.26 12.30 2.98
C SER A 35 17.29 13.13 2.22
N GLY A 36 17.13 13.24 0.89
CA GLY A 36 18.02 13.97 -0.01
C GLY A 36 19.42 13.37 -0.09
N SER A 37 19.99 13.31 -1.28
CA SER A 37 21.36 12.83 -1.53
C SER A 37 22.44 13.75 -0.90
N THR A 38 22.09 14.98 -0.53
CA THR A 38 22.99 16.00 0.05
C THR A 38 22.87 16.12 1.57
N GLY A 39 22.16 15.21 2.23
CA GLY A 39 21.98 15.20 3.69
C GLY A 39 20.94 16.18 4.23
N LYS A 40 20.43 17.12 3.42
CA LYS A 40 19.32 18.00 3.84
C LYS A 40 17.99 17.46 3.29
N PRO A 41 16.96 17.29 4.13
CA PRO A 41 15.65 16.88 3.67
C PRO A 41 15.10 17.87 2.63
N LYS A 42 14.51 17.33 1.55
CA LYS A 42 13.88 18.11 0.49
C LYS A 42 12.38 17.83 0.50
N GLY A 43 11.58 18.89 0.64
CA GLY A 43 10.13 18.80 0.54
C GLY A 43 9.70 18.76 -0.93
N VAL A 44 8.95 17.72 -1.29
CA VAL A 44 8.34 17.58 -2.61
C VAL A 44 6.85 17.90 -2.47
N LEU A 45 6.40 18.96 -3.14
CA LEU A 45 4.99 19.31 -3.22
C LEU A 45 4.32 18.47 -4.31
N HIS A 46 3.30 17.71 -3.90
CA HIS A 46 2.43 16.99 -4.82
C HIS A 46 1.14 17.77 -5.03
N THR A 47 0.74 17.95 -6.29
CA THR A 47 -0.56 18.56 -6.64
C THR A 47 -1.64 17.50 -6.75
N THR A 48 -2.90 17.91 -6.56
CA THR A 48 -4.04 16.99 -6.48
C THR A 48 -4.19 16.12 -7.73
N ALA A 49 -4.29 16.71 -8.91
CA ALA A 49 -4.47 15.94 -10.13
C ALA A 49 -3.16 15.25 -10.57
N GLY A 50 -2.02 15.92 -10.48
CA GLY A 50 -0.74 15.35 -10.88
C GLY A 50 -0.44 14.04 -10.14
N TYR A 51 -0.63 14.04 -8.84
CA TYR A 51 -0.44 12.84 -8.03
C TYR A 51 -1.48 11.75 -8.33
N LEU A 52 -2.78 12.12 -8.36
CA LEU A 52 -3.85 11.13 -8.58
C LEU A 52 -3.78 10.48 -9.96
N VAL A 53 -3.49 11.25 -11.01
CA VAL A 53 -3.31 10.69 -12.36
C VAL A 53 -2.13 9.71 -12.38
N TYR A 54 -1.00 10.09 -11.79
CA TYR A 54 0.17 9.23 -11.75
C TYR A 54 -0.10 7.90 -11.04
N VAL A 55 -0.65 7.95 -9.82
CA VAL A 55 -0.87 6.73 -9.04
C VAL A 55 -1.98 5.85 -9.63
N SER A 56 -3.01 6.44 -10.23
CA SER A 56 -4.07 5.71 -10.92
C SER A 56 -3.53 4.99 -12.15
N MET A 57 -2.82 5.68 -13.04
CA MET A 57 -2.26 5.10 -14.24
C MET A 57 -1.21 4.02 -13.94
N THR A 58 -0.32 4.28 -12.99
CA THR A 58 0.70 3.29 -12.62
C THR A 58 0.09 2.07 -11.94
N HIS A 59 -0.92 2.25 -11.08
CA HIS A 59 -1.65 1.11 -10.52
C HIS A 59 -2.33 0.28 -11.63
N GLN A 60 -2.99 0.92 -12.57
CA GLN A 60 -3.70 0.22 -13.64
C GLN A 60 -2.75 -0.53 -14.58
N HIS A 61 -1.70 0.14 -15.06
CA HIS A 61 -0.87 -0.39 -16.14
C HIS A 61 0.35 -1.19 -15.66
N VAL A 62 1.02 -0.76 -14.58
CA VAL A 62 2.20 -1.48 -14.07
C VAL A 62 1.81 -2.79 -13.39
N PHE A 63 0.70 -2.79 -12.65
CA PHE A 63 0.19 -4.00 -12.02
C PHE A 63 -0.77 -4.78 -12.90
N ASP A 64 -1.01 -4.32 -14.14
CA ASP A 64 -1.94 -4.98 -15.06
C ASP A 64 -3.28 -5.30 -14.38
N TYR A 65 -3.84 -4.27 -13.71
CA TYR A 65 -5.07 -4.40 -12.93
C TYR A 65 -6.27 -4.64 -13.81
N HIS A 66 -7.08 -5.64 -13.49
CA HIS A 66 -8.36 -5.93 -14.12
C HIS A 66 -9.49 -5.82 -13.11
N ASP A 67 -10.69 -5.48 -13.61
CA ASP A 67 -11.89 -5.40 -12.77
C ASP A 67 -12.14 -6.73 -12.04
N GLY A 68 -12.33 -6.63 -10.74
CA GLY A 68 -12.53 -7.78 -9.86
C GLY A 68 -11.25 -8.36 -9.26
N ASP A 69 -10.06 -7.90 -9.67
CA ASP A 69 -8.81 -8.28 -9.02
C ASP A 69 -8.78 -7.81 -7.55
N ILE A 70 -8.27 -8.67 -6.69
CA ILE A 70 -7.96 -8.34 -5.31
C ILE A 70 -6.48 -7.95 -5.26
N TYR A 71 -6.25 -6.69 -4.93
CA TYR A 71 -4.93 -6.10 -4.81
C TYR A 71 -4.49 -6.05 -3.35
N TRP A 72 -3.23 -6.40 -3.08
CA TRP A 72 -2.66 -6.32 -1.74
C TRP A 72 -1.27 -5.70 -1.75
N CYS A 73 -1.11 -4.57 -1.08
CA CYS A 73 0.17 -3.94 -0.80
C CYS A 73 0.48 -4.06 0.70
N THR A 74 1.69 -4.49 1.04
CA THR A 74 2.12 -4.67 2.44
C THR A 74 2.90 -3.49 3.00
N ALA A 75 2.97 -2.38 2.29
CA ALA A 75 3.59 -1.16 2.81
C ALA A 75 2.80 -0.61 4.01
N ASP A 76 3.48 0.13 4.87
CA ASP A 76 2.84 0.91 5.92
C ASP A 76 2.09 2.10 5.31
N VAL A 77 0.85 2.35 5.75
CA VAL A 77 0.04 3.49 5.26
C VAL A 77 0.63 4.85 5.64
N GLY A 78 1.52 4.90 6.62
CA GLY A 78 2.28 6.09 6.98
C GLY A 78 3.47 6.39 6.05
N TRP A 79 3.76 5.49 5.09
CA TRP A 79 4.84 5.63 4.12
C TRP A 79 4.30 5.97 2.73
N VAL A 80 5.11 6.64 1.88
CA VAL A 80 4.64 7.08 0.55
C VAL A 80 4.12 5.94 -0.33
N THR A 81 4.71 4.77 -0.24
CA THR A 81 4.21 3.59 -0.97
C THR A 81 2.82 3.20 -0.50
N GLY A 82 2.56 3.28 0.81
CA GLY A 82 1.23 3.05 1.37
C GLY A 82 0.23 4.09 0.92
N HIS A 83 0.59 5.38 0.95
CA HIS A 83 -0.27 6.44 0.41
C HIS A 83 -0.64 6.16 -1.04
N SER A 84 0.36 5.89 -1.89
CA SER A 84 0.17 5.73 -3.34
C SER A 84 -0.55 4.44 -3.71
N TYR A 85 -0.20 3.32 -3.06
CA TYR A 85 -0.58 1.98 -3.51
C TYR A 85 -1.34 1.13 -2.48
N ILE A 86 -1.77 1.71 -1.35
CA ILE A 86 -2.84 1.15 -0.52
C ILE A 86 -4.09 2.01 -0.67
N VAL A 87 -3.92 3.35 -0.68
CA VAL A 87 -5.05 4.29 -0.65
C VAL A 87 -5.35 4.84 -2.03
N TYR A 88 -4.51 5.74 -2.55
CA TYR A 88 -4.90 6.56 -3.69
C TYR A 88 -5.01 5.80 -5.01
N GLY A 89 -3.99 5.06 -5.42
CA GLY A 89 -3.97 4.36 -6.71
C GLY A 89 -5.06 3.31 -6.85
N PRO A 90 -5.13 2.33 -5.93
CA PRO A 90 -6.18 1.30 -5.99
C PRO A 90 -7.59 1.86 -5.92
N LEU A 91 -7.86 2.79 -4.99
CA LEU A 91 -9.21 3.34 -4.80
C LEU A 91 -9.62 4.26 -5.95
N ALA A 92 -8.69 4.99 -6.58
CA ALA A 92 -8.98 5.77 -7.78
C ALA A 92 -9.42 4.90 -8.97
N ASN A 93 -9.00 3.63 -9.00
CA ASN A 93 -9.40 2.64 -10.01
C ASN A 93 -10.57 1.74 -9.56
N GLY A 94 -11.19 2.02 -8.42
CA GLY A 94 -12.28 1.20 -7.88
C GLY A 94 -11.86 -0.21 -7.47
N ALA A 95 -10.57 -0.43 -7.23
CA ALA A 95 -10.04 -1.75 -6.90
C ALA A 95 -10.43 -2.20 -5.48
N THR A 96 -10.61 -3.52 -5.33
CA THR A 96 -10.65 -4.13 -4.01
C THR A 96 -9.24 -4.22 -3.46
N THR A 97 -8.91 -3.40 -2.45
CA THR A 97 -7.62 -3.42 -1.77
C THR A 97 -7.72 -4.14 -0.43
N LEU A 98 -6.80 -5.07 -0.19
CA LEU A 98 -6.71 -5.79 1.08
C LEU A 98 -5.81 -5.01 2.03
N MET A 99 -6.31 -4.69 3.21
CA MET A 99 -5.52 -4.12 4.30
C MET A 99 -5.20 -5.20 5.32
N PHE A 100 -3.93 -5.29 5.70
CA PHE A 100 -3.42 -6.33 6.58
C PHE A 100 -2.75 -5.72 7.80
N GLU A 101 -3.30 -6.00 8.97
CA GLU A 101 -2.70 -5.64 10.25
C GLU A 101 -1.90 -6.83 10.78
N GLY A 102 -0.59 -6.81 10.55
CA GLY A 102 0.28 -7.89 10.96
C GLY A 102 1.68 -7.83 10.34
N VAL A 103 2.46 -8.86 10.60
CA VAL A 103 3.84 -8.99 10.10
C VAL A 103 3.97 -10.26 9.24
N PRO A 104 4.97 -10.32 8.34
CA PRO A 104 5.07 -11.39 7.35
C PRO A 104 5.31 -12.80 7.93
N ASN A 105 5.84 -12.87 9.13
CA ASN A 105 6.34 -14.09 9.75
C ASN A 105 5.59 -14.51 11.02
N TYR A 106 4.42 -13.93 11.31
CA TYR A 106 3.61 -14.31 12.47
C TYR A 106 2.19 -14.71 12.04
N PRO A 107 1.64 -15.79 12.55
CA PRO A 107 2.21 -16.77 13.51
C PRO A 107 3.22 -17.75 12.86
N SER A 108 3.39 -17.71 11.54
CA SER A 108 4.32 -18.56 10.80
C SER A 108 4.92 -17.83 9.60
N GLN A 109 6.03 -18.35 9.09
CA GLN A 109 6.66 -17.85 7.85
C GLN A 109 5.78 -18.04 6.59
N SER A 110 4.70 -18.80 6.70
CA SER A 110 3.71 -18.96 5.62
C SER A 110 2.67 -17.83 5.58
N ARG A 111 2.67 -16.89 6.53
CA ARG A 111 1.59 -15.94 6.75
C ARG A 111 1.15 -15.19 5.51
N PHE A 112 2.08 -14.62 4.76
CA PHE A 112 1.74 -13.88 3.53
C PHE A 112 1.07 -14.78 2.48
N TRP A 113 1.59 -15.96 2.32
CA TRP A 113 1.08 -16.95 1.35
C TRP A 113 -0.30 -17.47 1.74
N GLU A 114 -0.55 -17.64 3.03
CA GLU A 114 -1.87 -18.02 3.56
C GLU A 114 -2.91 -16.91 3.35
N VAL A 115 -2.51 -15.64 3.51
CA VAL A 115 -3.38 -14.49 3.23
C VAL A 115 -3.73 -14.42 1.75
N ILE A 116 -2.75 -14.64 0.85
CA ILE A 116 -2.97 -14.69 -0.60
C ILE A 116 -3.99 -15.78 -0.94
N ASP A 117 -3.82 -16.98 -0.42
CA ASP A 117 -4.74 -18.10 -0.68
C ASP A 117 -6.14 -17.86 -0.11
N LYS A 118 -6.20 -17.39 1.14
CA LYS A 118 -7.47 -17.14 1.84
C LYS A 118 -8.32 -16.10 1.12
N HIS A 119 -7.71 -15.00 0.71
CA HIS A 119 -8.40 -13.85 0.13
C HIS A 119 -8.37 -13.82 -1.40
N LYS A 120 -7.76 -14.85 -2.02
CA LYS A 120 -7.67 -14.96 -3.49
C LYS A 120 -7.00 -13.74 -4.13
N VAL A 121 -5.92 -13.26 -3.50
CA VAL A 121 -5.17 -12.11 -3.99
C VAL A 121 -4.63 -12.37 -5.40
N ASN A 122 -4.86 -11.44 -6.30
CA ASN A 122 -4.41 -11.49 -7.69
C ASN A 122 -3.11 -10.73 -7.90
N ILE A 123 -2.96 -9.62 -7.18
CA ILE A 123 -1.80 -8.73 -7.28
C ILE A 123 -1.22 -8.51 -5.89
N PHE A 124 0.03 -8.88 -5.71
CA PHE A 124 0.75 -8.76 -4.44
C PHE A 124 1.95 -7.83 -4.59
N TYR A 125 2.00 -6.75 -3.78
CA TYR A 125 3.03 -5.74 -3.83
C TYR A 125 3.71 -5.58 -2.47
N THR A 126 5.03 -5.80 -2.42
CA THR A 126 5.77 -5.85 -1.16
C THR A 126 7.20 -5.32 -1.31
N ALA A 127 7.99 -5.35 -0.24
CA ALA A 127 9.40 -4.96 -0.28
C ALA A 127 10.31 -6.16 -0.53
N PRO A 128 11.41 -6.01 -1.29
CA PRO A 128 12.42 -7.05 -1.47
C PRO A 128 12.97 -7.58 -0.13
N THR A 129 13.16 -6.72 0.87
CA THR A 129 13.60 -7.13 2.21
C THR A 129 12.64 -8.14 2.84
N ALA A 130 11.33 -7.97 2.70
CA ALA A 130 10.34 -8.91 3.21
C ALA A 130 10.46 -10.27 2.51
N LEU A 131 10.64 -10.28 1.18
CA LEU A 131 10.84 -11.51 0.40
C LEU A 131 12.13 -12.23 0.81
N ARG A 132 13.26 -11.50 0.92
CA ARG A 132 14.53 -12.09 1.36
C ARG A 132 14.44 -12.73 2.75
N ALA A 133 13.74 -12.06 3.67
CA ALA A 133 13.53 -12.63 5.00
C ALA A 133 12.73 -13.94 4.96
N LEU A 134 11.71 -14.03 4.10
CA LEU A 134 10.92 -15.23 3.91
C LEU A 134 11.72 -16.34 3.17
N MET A 135 12.53 -15.97 2.16
CA MET A 135 13.44 -16.92 1.48
C MET A 135 14.44 -17.54 2.46
N GLY A 136 14.99 -16.73 3.38
CA GLY A 136 15.89 -17.23 4.42
C GLY A 136 15.27 -18.28 5.35
N ALA A 137 13.94 -18.34 5.43
CA ALA A 137 13.22 -19.37 6.20
C ALA A 137 13.01 -20.68 5.43
N GLY A 138 13.31 -20.71 4.13
CA GLY A 138 13.23 -21.88 3.26
C GLY A 138 11.89 -22.05 2.54
N ASP A 139 11.92 -22.82 1.45
CA ASP A 139 10.82 -22.95 0.49
C ASP A 139 9.60 -23.74 1.03
N ALA A 140 9.78 -24.53 2.08
CA ALA A 140 8.70 -25.33 2.66
C ALA A 140 7.49 -24.48 3.08
N HIS A 141 7.72 -23.22 3.49
CA HIS A 141 6.66 -22.29 3.90
C HIS A 141 5.84 -21.81 2.72
N VAL A 142 6.48 -21.59 1.59
CA VAL A 142 5.83 -21.20 0.33
C VAL A 142 5.08 -22.38 -0.28
N ALA A 143 5.69 -23.58 -0.25
CA ALA A 143 5.12 -24.81 -0.85
C ALA A 143 3.80 -25.25 -0.20
N ARG A 144 3.52 -24.83 1.03
CA ARG A 144 2.28 -25.17 1.76
C ARG A 144 1.02 -24.54 1.20
N THR A 145 1.15 -23.51 0.36
CA THR A 145 0.04 -22.75 -0.18
C THR A 145 -0.04 -22.87 -1.69
N SER A 146 -1.23 -22.70 -2.22
CA SER A 146 -1.48 -22.88 -3.65
C SER A 146 -1.11 -21.65 -4.48
N ARG A 147 -1.45 -20.45 -3.99
CA ARG A 147 -1.29 -19.14 -4.66
C ARG A 147 -1.81 -19.09 -6.10
N LYS A 148 -2.77 -19.94 -6.44
CA LYS A 148 -3.31 -20.05 -7.81
C LYS A 148 -3.96 -18.77 -8.32
N SER A 149 -4.44 -17.92 -7.40
CA SER A 149 -5.01 -16.63 -7.74
C SER A 149 -3.97 -15.57 -8.09
N LEU A 150 -2.75 -15.72 -7.58
CA LEU A 150 -1.70 -14.72 -7.75
C LEU A 150 -1.21 -14.67 -9.20
N ARG A 151 -1.39 -13.52 -9.83
CA ARG A 151 -1.00 -13.26 -11.21
C ARG A 151 0.22 -12.34 -11.29
N VAL A 152 0.29 -11.35 -10.40
CA VAL A 152 1.38 -10.36 -10.38
C VAL A 152 1.99 -10.30 -8.99
N LEU A 153 3.32 -10.35 -8.94
CA LEU A 153 4.14 -10.04 -7.78
C LEU A 153 5.03 -8.84 -8.11
N GLY A 154 4.84 -7.75 -7.39
CA GLY A 154 5.64 -6.53 -7.52
C GLY A 154 6.46 -6.24 -6.28
N THR A 155 7.59 -5.56 -6.46
CA THR A 155 8.45 -5.11 -5.36
C THR A 155 8.80 -3.65 -5.47
N VAL A 156 9.09 -3.01 -4.33
CA VAL A 156 9.34 -1.57 -4.25
C VAL A 156 10.28 -1.19 -3.12
N GLY A 157 10.90 -0.02 -3.29
CA GLY A 157 11.68 0.65 -2.24
C GLY A 157 13.17 0.37 -2.28
N GLU A 158 13.58 -0.71 -2.92
CA GLU A 158 14.98 -1.10 -3.09
C GLU A 158 15.15 -2.01 -4.32
N PRO A 159 16.36 -2.16 -4.86
CA PRO A 159 16.62 -3.10 -5.94
C PRO A 159 16.31 -4.54 -5.52
N ILE A 160 15.76 -5.32 -6.45
CA ILE A 160 15.59 -6.77 -6.30
C ILE A 160 16.62 -7.47 -7.18
N ASN A 161 17.32 -8.46 -6.60
CA ASN A 161 18.26 -9.28 -7.35
C ASN A 161 17.52 -10.36 -8.16
N PRO A 162 18.13 -10.89 -9.24
CA PRO A 162 17.51 -11.91 -10.10
C PRO A 162 17.25 -13.27 -9.41
N GLU A 163 17.81 -13.47 -8.24
CA GLU A 163 17.64 -14.71 -7.43
C GLU A 163 16.16 -14.91 -6.97
#